data_6a7e1d2edd42450f9569aa1bcf8d1443
#
_entry.id   6a7e1d2edd42450f9569aa1bcf8d1443
#
_cell.length_a   1.000
_cell.length_b   1.000
_cell.length_c   1.000
_cell.angle_alpha   90.00
_cell.angle_beta   90.00
_cell.angle_gamma   90.00
#
_symmetry.space_group_name_H-M   'P 1'
#
loop_
_entity.id
_entity.type
_entity.pdbx_description
1 polymer ?
#
loop_
_entity_poly.entity_id
_entity_poly.type
_entity_poly.pdbx_seq_one_letter_code
_entity_poly.pdbx_strand_id
1 'polypeptide(L)'
;SSDLVKEIYKRFPEKWFLEATFDDLLGWNRWWINDRVNEGLLSYGSSPAANPFNEPVFGTRVAAGYESGMDDSPMYVGVPFNKDKKTLELQDVGLNSLYIADCYALAEMAGIIGRLDEQNELLKRAEKFSDRMQNIWGPDLGAFLNYRTDVDTLSSRVSPTMFYPLLAGLGDKDQ
;
A
#
# COMPACT_ATOMS: atom_id res chain seq x y z
N SER A 1 4.83 -10.97 -1.45
CA SER A 1 5.06 -9.90 -0.51
C SER A 1 6.17 -10.25 0.47
N SER A 2 6.81 -9.25 1.01
CA SER A 2 7.97 -9.38 1.92
C SER A 2 7.62 -10.15 3.18
N ASP A 3 6.38 -10.03 3.65
CA ASP A 3 5.92 -10.78 4.83
C ASP A 3 5.94 -12.30 4.62
N LEU A 4 5.54 -12.77 3.44
CA LEU A 4 5.63 -14.20 3.10
C LEU A 4 7.08 -14.69 3.09
N VAL A 5 8.00 -13.92 2.51
CA VAL A 5 9.44 -14.26 2.48
C VAL A 5 10.00 -14.33 3.91
N LYS A 6 9.63 -13.37 4.75
CA LYS A 6 9.99 -13.36 6.18
C LYS A 6 9.45 -14.61 6.91
N GLU A 7 8.20 -15.00 6.69
CA GLU A 7 7.61 -16.17 7.32
C GLU A 7 8.23 -17.49 6.83
N ILE A 8 8.66 -17.58 5.56
CA ILE A 8 9.44 -18.70 5.05
C ILE A 8 10.79 -18.76 5.77
N TYR A 9 11.48 -17.63 5.90
CA TYR A 9 12.76 -17.55 6.60
C TYR A 9 12.66 -17.98 8.07
N LYS A 10 11.60 -17.61 8.78
CA LYS A 10 11.38 -18.07 10.18
C LYS A 10 11.33 -19.58 10.31
N ARG A 11 10.84 -20.29 9.29
CA ARG A 11 10.77 -21.75 9.26
C ARG A 11 12.06 -22.40 8.77
N PHE A 12 12.72 -21.73 7.84
CA PHE A 12 13.95 -22.19 7.18
C PHE A 12 14.95 -21.03 7.20
N PRO A 13 15.74 -20.87 8.28
CA PRO A 13 16.56 -19.67 8.52
C PRO A 13 17.84 -19.65 7.68
N GLU A 14 17.69 -19.73 6.38
CA GLU A 14 18.75 -19.67 5.39
C GLU A 14 18.97 -18.22 4.91
N LYS A 15 20.02 -17.58 5.40
CA LYS A 15 20.28 -16.15 5.14
C LYS A 15 20.38 -15.82 3.66
N TRP A 16 20.97 -16.70 2.86
CA TRP A 16 21.08 -16.52 1.40
C TRP A 16 19.72 -16.26 0.72
N PHE A 17 18.64 -16.84 1.25
CA PHE A 17 17.29 -16.68 0.69
C PHE A 17 16.81 -15.23 0.84
N LEU A 18 17.07 -14.60 2.00
CA LEU A 18 16.77 -13.18 2.19
C LEU A 18 17.66 -12.31 1.30
N GLU A 19 18.96 -12.60 1.23
CA GLU A 19 19.91 -11.86 0.39
C GLU A 19 19.53 -11.93 -1.09
N ALA A 20 19.04 -13.07 -1.57
CA ALA A 20 18.64 -13.27 -2.97
C ALA A 20 17.33 -12.54 -3.35
N THR A 21 16.45 -12.27 -2.38
CA THR A 21 15.11 -11.70 -2.66
C THR A 21 14.96 -10.23 -2.25
N PHE A 22 15.85 -9.74 -1.38
CA PHE A 22 15.70 -8.45 -0.73
C PHE A 22 15.67 -7.27 -1.70
N ASP A 23 16.60 -7.21 -2.65
CA ASP A 23 16.71 -6.05 -3.55
C ASP A 23 15.51 -5.94 -4.49
N ASP A 24 14.96 -7.04 -4.98
CA ASP A 24 13.75 -7.04 -5.81
C ASP A 24 12.52 -6.58 -5.01
N LEU A 25 12.37 -7.07 -3.78
CA LEU A 25 11.29 -6.66 -2.89
C LEU A 25 11.40 -5.19 -2.47
N LEU A 26 12.61 -4.71 -2.17
CA LEU A 26 12.87 -3.31 -1.87
C LEU A 26 12.58 -2.41 -3.07
N GLY A 27 12.99 -2.84 -4.27
CA GLY A 27 12.70 -2.15 -5.53
C GLY A 27 11.18 -2.01 -5.73
N TRP A 28 10.41 -3.08 -5.52
CA TRP A 28 8.96 -3.06 -5.57
C TRP A 28 8.34 -2.15 -4.51
N ASN A 29 8.83 -2.18 -3.27
CA ASN A 29 8.37 -1.30 -2.21
C ASN A 29 8.61 0.18 -2.53
N ARG A 30 9.80 0.52 -3.07
CA ARG A 30 10.14 1.88 -3.49
C ARG A 30 9.31 2.37 -4.68
N TRP A 31 8.95 1.47 -5.61
CA TRP A 31 8.10 1.81 -6.73
C TRP A 31 6.76 2.40 -6.27
N TRP A 32 6.12 1.83 -5.26
CA TRP A 32 4.84 2.33 -4.75
C TRP A 32 4.90 3.81 -4.36
N ILE A 33 5.94 4.24 -3.65
CA ILE A 33 6.05 5.64 -3.24
C ILE A 33 6.45 6.59 -4.36
N ASN A 34 7.04 6.08 -5.42
CA ASN A 34 7.42 6.88 -6.58
C ASN A 34 6.26 7.08 -7.55
N ASP A 35 5.38 6.09 -7.67
CA ASP A 35 4.39 6.02 -8.74
C ASP A 35 2.94 6.11 -8.26
N ARG A 36 2.65 5.90 -6.97
CA ARG A 36 1.28 5.74 -6.46
C ARG A 36 0.92 6.65 -5.28
N VAL A 37 1.77 7.60 -4.92
CA VAL A 37 1.43 8.57 -3.87
C VAL A 37 0.43 9.60 -4.39
N ASN A 38 -0.68 9.72 -3.67
CA ASN A 38 -1.71 10.73 -3.85
C ASN A 38 -1.93 11.46 -2.52
N GLU A 39 -1.45 12.70 -2.44
CA GLU A 39 -1.55 13.56 -1.24
C GLU A 39 -1.03 12.92 0.05
N GLY A 40 0.00 12.09 -0.11
CA GLY A 40 0.77 11.56 1.01
C GLY A 40 0.46 10.14 1.43
N LEU A 41 -0.65 9.56 0.98
CA LEU A 41 -0.96 8.13 1.07
C LEU A 41 -1.01 7.52 -0.34
N LEU A 42 -1.06 6.20 -0.43
CA LEU A 42 -1.10 5.48 -1.69
C LEU A 42 -2.53 5.37 -2.21
N SER A 43 -2.64 5.46 -3.53
CA SER A 43 -3.84 5.17 -4.31
C SER A 43 -3.49 4.19 -5.41
N TYR A 44 -4.37 3.26 -5.74
CA TYR A 44 -4.20 2.43 -6.93
C TYR A 44 -4.23 3.29 -8.20
N GLY A 45 -3.53 2.85 -9.22
CA GLY A 45 -3.34 3.64 -10.42
C GLY A 45 -3.11 2.82 -11.68
N SER A 46 -2.77 3.52 -12.75
CA SER A 46 -2.38 2.88 -14.00
C SER A 46 -1.50 3.81 -14.83
N SER A 47 -0.36 3.31 -15.27
CA SER A 47 0.61 4.08 -16.04
C SER A 47 0.60 3.64 -17.50
N PRO A 48 0.26 4.52 -18.47
CA PRO A 48 0.24 4.18 -19.90
C PRO A 48 1.58 3.69 -20.42
N ALA A 49 2.69 4.23 -19.89
CA ALA A 49 4.04 3.88 -20.31
C ALA A 49 4.44 2.44 -20.01
N ALA A 50 3.75 1.78 -19.08
CA ALA A 50 4.00 0.39 -18.70
C ALA A 50 3.15 -0.64 -19.48
N ASN A 51 2.52 -0.21 -20.58
CA ASN A 51 1.62 -1.08 -21.35
C ASN A 51 2.38 -1.91 -22.41
N PRO A 52 2.84 -3.13 -22.09
CA PRO A 52 3.58 -3.97 -23.05
C PRO A 52 2.69 -4.54 -24.15
N PHE A 53 1.36 -4.54 -23.98
CA PHE A 53 0.40 -5.15 -24.87
C PHE A 53 -0.37 -4.12 -25.71
N ASN A 54 -0.06 -2.84 -25.55
CA ASN A 54 -0.74 -1.72 -26.24
C ASN A 54 -2.28 -1.75 -26.08
N GLU A 55 -2.75 -2.16 -24.93
CA GLU A 55 -4.18 -2.21 -24.65
C GLU A 55 -4.70 -0.82 -24.24
N PRO A 56 -5.84 -0.38 -24.82
CA PRO A 56 -6.35 0.98 -24.59
C PRO A 56 -6.86 1.22 -23.16
N VAL A 57 -6.99 0.17 -22.37
CA VAL A 57 -7.45 0.27 -20.97
C VAL A 57 -6.41 0.86 -20.03
N PHE A 58 -5.12 0.74 -20.33
CA PHE A 58 -4.06 1.27 -19.49
C PHE A 58 -4.09 2.81 -19.43
N GLY A 59 -3.77 3.37 -18.26
CA GLY A 59 -3.90 4.80 -18.00
C GLY A 59 -5.35 5.25 -17.81
N THR A 60 -6.22 4.35 -17.39
CA THR A 60 -7.64 4.63 -17.13
C THR A 60 -8.05 4.17 -15.72
N ARG A 61 -9.25 4.61 -15.32
CA ARG A 61 -9.90 4.17 -14.08
C ARG A 61 -10.06 2.64 -14.01
N VAL A 62 -10.39 2.01 -15.12
CA VAL A 62 -10.61 0.55 -15.19
C VAL A 62 -9.31 -0.20 -14.86
N ALA A 63 -8.22 0.21 -15.51
CA ALA A 63 -6.92 -0.42 -15.26
C ALA A 63 -6.39 -0.14 -13.84
N ALA A 64 -6.71 1.03 -13.26
CA ALA A 64 -6.40 1.30 -11.86
C ALA A 64 -7.19 0.40 -10.90
N GLY A 65 -8.42 0.05 -11.26
CA GLY A 65 -9.19 -0.99 -10.56
C GLY A 65 -8.51 -2.36 -10.64
N TYR A 66 -8.02 -2.75 -11.83
CA TYR A 66 -7.30 -4.03 -12.02
C TYR A 66 -6.03 -4.13 -11.16
N GLU A 67 -5.28 -3.03 -10.98
CA GLU A 67 -4.10 -3.00 -10.11
C GLU A 67 -4.43 -3.40 -8.66
N SER A 68 -5.66 -3.13 -8.19
CA SER A 68 -6.11 -3.50 -6.85
C SER A 68 -6.42 -5.00 -6.69
N GLY A 69 -6.66 -5.71 -7.79
CA GLY A 69 -7.22 -7.07 -7.78
C GLY A 69 -8.68 -7.14 -7.28
N MET A 70 -9.32 -5.98 -7.07
CA MET A 70 -10.71 -5.85 -6.61
C MET A 70 -11.48 -4.86 -7.50
N ASP A 71 -11.32 -5.01 -8.80
CA ASP A 71 -11.81 -4.12 -9.84
C ASP A 71 -13.33 -3.87 -9.81
N ASP A 72 -14.10 -4.86 -9.38
CA ASP A 72 -15.55 -4.77 -9.21
C ASP A 72 -15.99 -4.31 -7.79
N SER A 73 -15.06 -3.92 -6.93
CA SER A 73 -15.41 -3.49 -5.58
C SER A 73 -16.28 -2.23 -5.58
N PRO A 74 -17.39 -2.22 -4.81
CA PRO A 74 -18.24 -1.04 -4.64
C PRO A 74 -17.48 0.20 -4.14
N MET A 75 -16.33 0.04 -3.49
CA MET A 75 -15.54 1.18 -2.97
C MET A 75 -15.07 2.13 -4.08
N TYR A 76 -14.93 1.64 -5.33
CA TYR A 76 -14.50 2.44 -6.48
C TYR A 76 -15.65 3.11 -7.24
N VAL A 77 -16.91 2.86 -6.87
CA VAL A 77 -18.05 3.47 -7.57
C VAL A 77 -18.06 4.99 -7.39
N GLY A 78 -18.00 5.71 -8.51
CA GLY A 78 -17.98 7.17 -8.52
C GLY A 78 -16.62 7.79 -8.17
N VAL A 79 -15.55 7.00 -8.02
CA VAL A 79 -14.18 7.49 -7.83
C VAL A 79 -13.61 7.90 -9.18
N PRO A 80 -13.17 9.16 -9.38
CA PRO A 80 -12.51 9.57 -10.62
C PRO A 80 -11.07 9.04 -10.70
N PHE A 81 -10.55 9.02 -11.94
CA PHE A 81 -9.15 8.76 -12.23
C PHE A 81 -8.45 10.06 -12.59
N ASN A 82 -7.41 10.41 -11.87
CA ASN A 82 -6.56 11.55 -12.16
C ASN A 82 -5.50 11.16 -13.19
N LYS A 83 -5.58 11.74 -14.38
CA LYS A 83 -4.66 11.43 -15.48
C LYS A 83 -3.25 11.95 -15.25
N ASP A 84 -3.11 13.05 -14.53
CA ASP A 84 -1.80 13.66 -14.25
C ASP A 84 -1.05 12.89 -13.18
N LYS A 85 -1.74 12.54 -12.09
CA LYS A 85 -1.21 11.67 -11.02
C LYS A 85 -1.17 10.19 -11.41
N LYS A 86 -1.93 9.78 -12.44
CA LYS A 86 -2.11 8.38 -12.88
C LYS A 86 -2.68 7.45 -11.81
N THR A 87 -3.48 8.00 -10.90
CA THR A 87 -4.08 7.30 -9.77
C THR A 87 -5.59 7.52 -9.69
N LEU A 88 -6.28 6.65 -8.97
CA LEU A 88 -7.62 6.95 -8.47
C LEU A 88 -7.56 8.09 -7.45
N GLU A 89 -8.57 8.94 -7.41
CA GLU A 89 -8.74 9.94 -6.36
C GLU A 89 -9.32 9.30 -5.09
N LEU A 90 -8.65 8.24 -4.65
CA LEU A 90 -9.01 7.47 -3.46
C LEU A 90 -7.73 6.96 -2.78
N GLN A 91 -7.42 7.51 -1.62
CA GLN A 91 -6.43 6.91 -0.74
C GLN A 91 -7.01 5.63 -0.15
N ASP A 92 -6.38 4.50 -0.45
CA ASP A 92 -6.94 3.18 -0.15
C ASP A 92 -6.40 2.64 1.18
N VAL A 93 -7.30 2.38 2.12
CA VAL A 93 -6.97 1.85 3.45
C VAL A 93 -6.20 0.53 3.36
N GLY A 94 -6.69 -0.39 2.52
CA GLY A 94 -6.08 -1.71 2.40
C GLY A 94 -4.66 -1.66 1.83
N LEU A 95 -4.49 -0.89 0.75
CA LEU A 95 -3.18 -0.70 0.12
C LEU A 95 -2.16 -0.09 1.10
N ASN A 96 -2.54 1.00 1.79
CA ASN A 96 -1.66 1.67 2.73
C ASN A 96 -1.31 0.78 3.93
N SER A 97 -2.26 0.01 4.43
CA SER A 97 -2.02 -0.97 5.50
C SER A 97 -1.03 -2.05 5.08
N LEU A 98 -1.24 -2.66 3.90
CA LEU A 98 -0.32 -3.66 3.37
C LEU A 98 1.06 -3.07 3.08
N TYR A 99 1.13 -1.82 2.64
CA TYR A 99 2.39 -1.12 2.43
C TYR A 99 3.17 -0.90 3.72
N ILE A 100 2.50 -0.48 4.80
CA ILE A 100 3.11 -0.34 6.13
C ILE A 100 3.64 -1.69 6.63
N ALA A 101 2.83 -2.75 6.54
CA ALA A 101 3.24 -4.10 6.91
C ALA A 101 4.45 -4.59 6.09
N ASP A 102 4.47 -4.30 4.78
CA ASP A 102 5.58 -4.63 3.90
C ASP A 102 6.87 -3.89 4.28
N CYS A 103 6.77 -2.60 4.65
CA CYS A 103 7.91 -1.83 5.16
C CYS A 103 8.48 -2.45 6.45
N TYR A 104 7.65 -2.85 7.40
CA TYR A 104 8.12 -3.52 8.62
C TYR A 104 8.76 -4.87 8.33
N ALA A 105 8.17 -5.67 7.46
CA ALA A 105 8.72 -6.97 7.06
C ALA A 105 10.10 -6.83 6.40
N LEU A 106 10.24 -5.87 5.47
CA LEU A 106 11.53 -5.57 4.83
C LEU A 106 12.55 -5.00 5.80
N ALA A 107 12.14 -4.16 6.76
CA ALA A 107 13.04 -3.64 7.79
C ALA A 107 13.60 -4.76 8.68
N GLU A 108 12.78 -5.75 9.05
CA GLU A 108 13.22 -6.93 9.79
C GLU A 108 14.23 -7.75 8.96
N MET A 109 13.93 -8.00 7.68
CA MET A 109 14.84 -8.69 6.76
C MET A 109 16.16 -7.93 6.60
N ALA A 110 16.11 -6.61 6.40
CA ALA A 110 17.28 -5.75 6.29
C ALA A 110 18.20 -5.85 7.53
N GLY A 111 17.62 -5.85 8.73
CA GLY A 111 18.36 -6.06 9.96
C GLY A 111 19.08 -7.41 10.02
N ILE A 112 18.42 -8.49 9.60
CA ILE A 112 18.98 -9.85 9.57
C ILE A 112 20.17 -9.94 8.61
N ILE A 113 20.08 -9.32 7.43
CA ILE A 113 21.15 -9.36 6.42
C ILE A 113 22.20 -8.25 6.60
N GLY A 114 22.02 -7.35 7.60
CA GLY A 114 22.98 -6.30 7.94
C GLY A 114 22.86 -5.03 7.10
N ARG A 115 21.74 -4.81 6.42
CA ARG A 115 21.43 -3.63 5.61
C ARG A 115 20.79 -2.52 6.47
N LEU A 116 21.58 -1.92 7.37
CA LEU A 116 21.09 -1.01 8.41
C LEU A 116 20.52 0.31 7.86
N ASP A 117 21.06 0.82 6.78
CA ASP A 117 20.56 2.06 6.15
C ASP A 117 19.16 1.85 5.58
N GLU A 118 18.96 0.74 4.88
CA GLU A 118 17.64 0.36 4.34
C GLU A 118 16.66 0.00 5.46
N GLN A 119 17.13 -0.63 6.54
CA GLN A 119 16.31 -0.85 7.72
C GLN A 119 15.75 0.47 8.27
N ASN A 120 16.63 1.46 8.48
CA ASN A 120 16.24 2.77 8.98
C ASN A 120 15.32 3.52 8.01
N GLU A 121 15.57 3.44 6.70
CA GLU A 121 14.71 4.01 5.66
C GLU A 121 13.29 3.44 5.77
N LEU A 122 13.17 2.11 5.83
CA LEU A 122 11.90 1.40 5.86
C LEU A 122 11.10 1.67 7.13
N LEU A 123 11.76 1.69 8.30
CA LEU A 123 11.10 2.03 9.57
C LEU A 123 10.55 3.44 9.56
N LYS A 124 11.33 4.44 9.15
CA LYS A 124 10.86 5.83 9.02
C LYS A 124 9.70 5.96 8.05
N ARG A 125 9.70 5.16 6.98
CA ARG A 125 8.63 5.15 6.00
C ARG A 125 7.37 4.54 6.59
N ALA A 126 7.46 3.42 7.29
CA ALA A 126 6.35 2.80 7.98
C ALA A 126 5.72 3.77 9.00
N GLU A 127 6.51 4.40 9.85
CA GLU A 127 6.06 5.42 10.82
C GLU A 127 5.32 6.56 10.12
N LYS A 128 5.93 7.15 9.09
CA LYS A 128 5.32 8.25 8.33
C LYS A 128 3.96 7.90 7.73
N PHE A 129 3.82 6.69 7.21
CA PHE A 129 2.54 6.22 6.64
C PHE A 129 1.54 5.89 7.76
N SER A 130 1.98 5.30 8.86
CA SER A 130 1.14 5.04 10.04
C SER A 130 0.55 6.32 10.63
N ASP A 131 1.38 7.38 10.77
CA ASP A 131 0.91 8.68 11.23
C ASP A 131 -0.15 9.28 10.30
N ARG A 132 0.06 9.16 8.99
CA ARG A 132 -0.90 9.66 8.00
C ARG A 132 -2.20 8.87 7.95
N MET A 133 -2.14 7.57 8.22
CA MET A 133 -3.33 6.74 8.33
C MET A 133 -4.27 7.23 9.44
N GLN A 134 -3.77 7.87 10.51
CA GLN A 134 -4.62 8.42 11.55
C GLN A 134 -5.59 9.49 11.03
N ASN A 135 -5.23 10.21 9.95
CA ASN A 135 -6.09 11.22 9.34
C ASN A 135 -7.32 10.62 8.61
N ILE A 136 -7.31 9.32 8.34
CA ILE A 136 -8.42 8.62 7.68
C ILE A 136 -9.17 7.69 8.65
N TRP A 137 -9.00 7.91 9.96
CA TRP A 137 -9.85 7.30 10.98
C TRP A 137 -11.25 7.91 10.96
N GLY A 138 -12.25 7.08 10.84
CA GLY A 138 -13.67 7.45 10.86
C GLY A 138 -14.30 7.18 12.24
N PRO A 139 -14.34 8.16 13.13
CA PRO A 139 -14.78 7.96 14.52
C PRO A 139 -16.23 7.47 14.63
N ASP A 140 -17.09 7.85 13.69
CA ASP A 140 -18.50 7.43 13.68
C ASP A 140 -18.68 5.93 13.45
N LEU A 141 -17.75 5.31 12.71
CA LEU A 141 -17.76 3.88 12.42
C LEU A 141 -16.73 3.11 13.26
N GLY A 142 -15.84 3.80 13.98
CA GLY A 142 -14.77 3.17 14.72
C GLY A 142 -13.82 2.36 13.81
N ALA A 143 -13.49 2.90 12.64
CA ALA A 143 -12.70 2.20 11.64
C ALA A 143 -11.90 3.16 10.75
N PHE A 144 -10.79 2.68 10.20
CA PHE A 144 -10.10 3.37 9.12
C PHE A 144 -10.90 3.24 7.82
N LEU A 145 -11.06 4.34 7.11
CA LEU A 145 -11.87 4.43 5.89
C LEU A 145 -11.05 4.94 4.72
N ASN A 146 -11.41 4.54 3.51
CA ASN A 146 -10.86 5.14 2.32
C ASN A 146 -11.16 6.65 2.30
N TYR A 147 -10.22 7.45 1.77
CA TYR A 147 -10.39 8.91 1.68
C TYR A 147 -10.47 9.36 0.22
N ARG A 148 -11.50 10.10 -0.10
CA ARG A 148 -11.78 10.68 -1.43
C ARG A 148 -11.09 12.04 -1.55
N THR A 149 -9.97 12.08 -2.28
CA THR A 149 -9.17 13.31 -2.48
C THR A 149 -9.87 14.33 -3.39
N ASP A 150 -10.74 13.89 -4.27
CA ASP A 150 -11.49 14.75 -5.17
C ASP A 150 -12.61 15.56 -4.50
N VAL A 151 -13.11 15.09 -3.36
CA VAL A 151 -14.20 15.74 -2.59
C VAL A 151 -13.84 15.96 -1.11
N ASP A 152 -12.58 15.74 -0.77
CA ASP A 152 -11.98 16.02 0.55
C ASP A 152 -12.79 15.42 1.71
N THR A 153 -13.12 14.10 1.63
CA THR A 153 -13.94 13.43 2.64
C THR A 153 -13.65 11.92 2.74
N LEU A 154 -13.94 11.37 3.92
CA LEU A 154 -13.96 9.92 4.10
C LEU A 154 -15.05 9.28 3.24
N SER A 155 -14.72 8.13 2.65
CA SER A 155 -15.67 7.37 1.85
C SER A 155 -16.70 6.67 2.75
N SER A 156 -17.96 6.83 2.44
CA SER A 156 -19.04 6.05 3.08
C SER A 156 -19.14 4.61 2.58
N ARG A 157 -18.36 4.26 1.55
CA ARG A 157 -18.33 2.91 0.97
C ARG A 157 -17.29 2.07 1.65
N VAL A 158 -17.74 1.25 2.59
CA VAL A 158 -16.88 0.30 3.31
C VAL A 158 -16.57 -0.93 2.47
N SER A 159 -15.40 -1.50 2.68
CA SER A 159 -15.00 -2.79 2.12
C SER A 159 -14.28 -3.62 3.20
N PRO A 160 -14.12 -4.94 3.02
CA PRO A 160 -13.38 -5.76 3.97
C PRO A 160 -11.95 -5.30 4.24
N THR A 161 -11.37 -4.50 3.34
CA THR A 161 -10.02 -3.93 3.50
C THR A 161 -9.90 -2.95 4.68
N MET A 162 -11.02 -2.47 5.22
CA MET A 162 -11.06 -1.67 6.46
C MET A 162 -10.47 -2.40 7.69
N PHE A 163 -10.35 -3.73 7.64
CA PHE A 163 -9.71 -4.53 8.67
C PHE A 163 -8.20 -4.72 8.48
N TYR A 164 -7.64 -4.32 7.33
CA TYR A 164 -6.22 -4.48 7.04
C TYR A 164 -5.28 -3.62 7.90
N PRO A 165 -5.71 -2.49 8.49
CA PRO A 165 -4.91 -1.77 9.48
C PRO A 165 -4.43 -2.66 10.64
N LEU A 166 -5.19 -3.69 11.03
CA LEU A 166 -4.77 -4.66 12.04
C LEU A 166 -3.53 -5.46 11.62
N LEU A 167 -3.35 -5.73 10.32
CA LEU A 167 -2.15 -6.40 9.78
C LEU A 167 -0.91 -5.50 9.85
N ALA A 168 -1.12 -4.18 9.83
CA ALA A 168 -0.07 -3.17 9.96
C ALA A 168 0.22 -2.81 11.42
N GLY A 169 -0.48 -3.41 12.38
CA GLY A 169 -0.40 -3.06 13.79
C GLY A 169 -0.98 -1.68 14.12
N LEU A 170 -1.86 -1.18 13.25
CA LEU A 170 -2.60 0.06 13.48
C LEU A 170 -3.87 -0.23 14.28
N GLY A 171 -4.18 0.70 15.17
CA GLY A 171 -5.26 0.53 16.12
C GLY A 171 -4.72 0.16 17.50
N ASP A 172 -5.30 0.72 18.53
CA ASP A 172 -5.08 0.37 19.90
C ASP A 172 -6.33 -0.29 20.52
N LYS A 173 -6.32 -0.54 21.83
CA LYS A 173 -7.45 -1.19 22.50
C LYS A 173 -8.71 -0.33 22.54
N ASP A 174 -8.60 0.95 22.23
CA ASP A 174 -9.67 1.94 22.25
C ASP A 174 -10.18 2.26 20.83
N GLN A 175 -9.50 1.74 19.80
CA GLN A 175 -9.85 1.75 18.39
C GLN A 175 -10.24 0.35 17.93
#